data_6257856717ba44dbefc72b15d3fb0927
#
_entry.id   6257856717ba44dbefc72b15d3fb0927
#
_cell.length_a   1.000
_cell.length_b   1.000
_cell.length_c   1.000
_cell.angle_alpha   90.00
_cell.angle_beta   90.00
_cell.angle_gamma   90.00
#
_symmetry.space_group_name_H-M   'P 1'
#
loop_
_entity.id
_entity.type
_entity.pdbx_description
1 polymer ?
#
loop_
_entity_poly.entity_id
_entity_poly.type
_entity_poly.pdbx_seq_one_letter_code
_entity_poly.pdbx_strand_id
1 'polypeptide(L)'
;MKIAFKKFKKYTKIDKSDFVEIDVREMFADNIFNVTGVGIADLKLAEKIFSSDDNTEYSDDEVNRVRHHAASLLPWFLAGLNDAMR
;
A
#
# COMPACT_ATOMS: atom_id res chain seq x y z
N MET A 1 6.96 2.62 -11.15
CA MET A 1 6.07 3.55 -10.40
C MET A 1 6.49 3.60 -8.94
N LYS A 2 6.51 4.78 -8.36
CA LYS A 2 6.77 4.97 -6.93
C LYS A 2 5.46 4.99 -6.17
N ILE A 3 5.47 4.47 -4.94
CA ILE A 3 4.30 4.47 -4.06
C ILE A 3 4.75 4.96 -2.69
N ALA A 4 4.14 6.02 -2.19
CA ALA A 4 4.52 6.66 -0.92
C ALA A 4 3.84 6.00 0.27
N PHE A 5 4.25 4.79 0.64
CA PHE A 5 3.69 4.08 1.80
C PHE A 5 4.11 4.71 3.13
N LYS A 6 5.28 5.34 3.18
CA LYS A 6 5.79 5.96 4.40
C LYS A 6 5.06 7.25 4.75
N LYS A 7 4.58 7.99 3.74
CA LYS A 7 3.83 9.24 3.88
C LYS A 7 2.47 9.07 3.20
N PHE A 8 1.65 8.22 3.78
CA PHE A 8 0.37 7.82 3.20
C PHE A 8 -0.76 8.69 3.76
N LYS A 9 -1.61 9.19 2.87
CA LYS A 9 -2.76 10.02 3.27
C LYS A 9 -3.93 9.13 3.65
N LYS A 10 -4.31 9.16 4.93
CA LYS A 10 -5.54 8.56 5.41
C LYS A 10 -6.62 9.62 5.44
N TYR A 11 -7.50 9.61 4.45
CA TYR A 11 -8.64 10.53 4.43
C TYR A 11 -9.64 10.14 5.52
N THR A 12 -10.06 11.14 6.27
CA THR A 12 -10.99 10.95 7.39
C THR A 12 -12.45 11.23 7.00
N LYS A 13 -12.65 11.81 5.80
CA LYS A 13 -13.97 12.13 5.26
C LYS A 13 -14.07 11.69 3.79
N ILE A 14 -15.27 11.28 3.38
CA ILE A 14 -15.51 10.77 2.03
C ILE A 14 -15.25 11.83 0.94
N ASP A 15 -15.45 13.10 1.24
CA ASP A 15 -15.21 14.22 0.33
C ASP A 15 -13.72 14.62 0.24
N LYS A 16 -12.85 13.93 0.98
CA LYS A 16 -11.41 14.18 1.05
C LYS A 16 -11.05 15.58 1.55
N SER A 17 -11.92 16.19 2.34
CA SER A 17 -11.70 17.53 2.88
C SER A 17 -10.72 17.55 4.05
N ASP A 18 -10.44 16.38 4.63
CA ASP A 18 -9.51 16.25 5.75
C ASP A 18 -8.75 14.93 5.67
N PHE A 19 -7.50 14.93 6.10
CA PHE A 19 -6.67 13.72 6.14
C PHE A 19 -5.61 13.83 7.21
N VAL A 20 -5.05 12.67 7.58
CA VAL A 20 -3.83 12.57 8.39
C VAL A 20 -2.79 11.79 7.61
N GLU A 21 -1.52 12.12 7.79
CA GLU A 21 -0.41 11.44 7.15
C GLU A 21 0.11 10.35 8.08
N ILE A 22 0.16 9.11 7.60
CA ILE A 22 0.59 7.95 8.40
C ILE A 22 1.57 7.09 7.61
N ASP A 23 2.36 6.31 8.32
CA ASP A 23 3.23 5.29 7.75
C ASP A 23 2.47 3.96 7.76
N VAL A 24 2.15 3.42 6.58
CA VAL A 24 1.39 2.17 6.45
C VAL A 24 2.26 0.98 6.02
N ARG A 25 3.58 1.13 5.98
CA ARG A 25 4.48 0.07 5.51
C ARG A 25 4.32 -1.22 6.30
N GLU A 26 4.39 -1.14 7.62
CA GLU A 26 4.27 -2.31 8.49
C GLU A 26 2.87 -2.93 8.40
N MET A 27 1.84 -2.11 8.52
CA MET A 27 0.46 -2.56 8.46
C MET A 27 0.17 -3.30 7.15
N PHE A 28 0.55 -2.72 6.02
CA PHE A 28 0.25 -3.31 4.71
C PHE A 28 1.11 -4.55 4.45
N ALA A 29 2.39 -4.50 4.80
CA ALA A 29 3.28 -5.65 4.68
C ALA A 29 2.78 -6.83 5.52
N ASP A 30 2.37 -6.59 6.75
CA ASP A 30 1.80 -7.62 7.63
C ASP A 30 0.49 -8.17 7.06
N ASN A 31 -0.34 -7.34 6.47
CA ASN A 31 -1.57 -7.78 5.81
C ASN A 31 -1.26 -8.76 4.67
N ILE A 32 -0.33 -8.42 3.79
CA ILE A 32 0.09 -9.29 2.69
C ILE A 32 0.68 -10.60 3.24
N PHE A 33 1.51 -10.50 4.26
CA PHE A 33 2.18 -11.65 4.87
C PHE A 33 1.18 -12.65 5.46
N ASN A 34 0.04 -12.18 5.94
CA ASN A 34 -0.96 -13.03 6.60
C ASN A 34 -2.09 -13.49 5.68
N VAL A 35 -2.08 -13.13 4.41
CA VAL A 35 -3.07 -13.60 3.43
C VAL A 35 -2.71 -15.01 2.98
N THR A 36 -3.71 -15.91 2.96
CA THR A 36 -3.53 -17.28 2.50
C THR A 36 -3.67 -17.37 0.98
N GLY A 37 -3.04 -18.40 0.38
CA GLY A 37 -3.16 -18.69 -1.05
C GLY A 37 -2.27 -17.87 -1.95
N VAL A 38 -1.36 -17.06 -1.39
CA VAL A 38 -0.38 -16.29 -2.16
C VAL A 38 1.00 -16.94 -2.05
N GLY A 39 1.88 -16.66 -3.00
CA GLY A 39 3.17 -17.30 -3.11
C GLY A 39 4.35 -16.40 -2.73
N ILE A 40 5.55 -16.86 -3.15
CA ILE A 40 6.82 -16.21 -2.81
C ILE A 40 6.93 -14.80 -3.39
N ALA A 41 6.28 -14.51 -4.52
CA ALA A 41 6.30 -13.17 -5.11
C ALA A 41 5.63 -12.15 -4.20
N ASP A 42 4.55 -12.55 -3.52
CA ASP A 42 3.85 -11.69 -2.55
C ASP A 42 4.64 -11.55 -1.27
N LEU A 43 5.34 -12.59 -0.82
CA LEU A 43 6.25 -12.48 0.32
C LEU A 43 7.35 -11.45 0.04
N LYS A 44 7.97 -11.52 -1.14
CA LYS A 44 9.01 -10.58 -1.54
C LYS A 44 8.46 -9.15 -1.64
N LEU A 45 7.23 -8.99 -2.14
CA LEU A 45 6.57 -7.70 -2.19
C LEU A 45 6.35 -7.14 -0.78
N ALA A 46 5.89 -7.96 0.17
CA ALA A 46 5.70 -7.55 1.56
C ALA A 46 7.02 -7.08 2.18
N GLU A 47 8.11 -7.82 1.98
CA GLU A 47 9.44 -7.45 2.47
C GLU A 47 9.90 -6.11 1.86
N LYS A 48 9.67 -5.92 0.57
CA LYS A 48 10.03 -4.70 -0.14
C LYS A 48 9.24 -3.49 0.40
N ILE A 49 7.94 -3.64 0.63
CA ILE A 49 7.09 -2.59 1.18
C ILE A 49 7.54 -2.23 2.60
N PHE A 50 7.80 -3.23 3.43
CA PHE A 50 8.23 -3.01 4.81
C PHE A 50 9.50 -2.17 4.91
N SER A 51 10.46 -2.38 4.00
CA SER A 51 11.73 -1.66 3.96
C SER A 51 11.74 -0.47 2.99
N SER A 52 10.59 -0.12 2.40
CA SER A 52 10.51 0.90 1.37
C SER A 52 10.63 2.33 1.92
N ASP A 53 10.94 3.25 1.01
CA ASP A 53 10.87 4.69 1.23
C ASP A 53 10.11 5.34 0.06
N ASP A 54 10.05 6.69 0.03
CA ASP A 54 9.32 7.41 -1.01
C ASP A 54 9.94 7.28 -2.40
N ASN A 55 11.17 6.77 -2.50
CA ASN A 55 11.89 6.62 -3.77
C ASN A 55 11.91 5.18 -4.28
N THR A 56 11.35 4.22 -3.55
CA THR A 56 11.32 2.83 -3.96
C THR A 56 10.46 2.65 -5.22
N GLU A 57 11.04 2.02 -6.24
CA GLU A 57 10.32 1.75 -7.50
C GLU A 57 9.64 0.38 -7.46
N TYR A 58 8.43 0.33 -8.03
CA TYR A 58 7.66 -0.89 -8.17
C TYR A 58 7.40 -1.19 -9.64
N SER A 59 7.55 -2.44 -10.05
CA SER A 59 7.21 -2.89 -11.39
C SER A 59 5.70 -2.92 -11.61
N ASP A 60 5.26 -3.04 -12.86
CA ASP A 60 3.84 -3.15 -13.18
C ASP A 60 3.19 -4.37 -12.51
N ASP A 61 3.90 -5.50 -12.45
CA ASP A 61 3.42 -6.69 -11.74
C ASP A 61 3.27 -6.42 -10.24
N GLU A 62 4.25 -5.77 -9.64
CA GLU A 62 4.19 -5.39 -8.23
C GLU A 62 3.03 -4.44 -7.94
N VAL A 63 2.81 -3.45 -8.81
CA VAL A 63 1.68 -2.52 -8.69
C VAL A 63 0.34 -3.26 -8.75
N ASN A 64 0.20 -4.21 -9.68
CA ASN A 64 -1.00 -5.02 -9.78
C ASN A 64 -1.26 -5.86 -8.52
N ARG A 65 -0.20 -6.41 -7.93
CA ARG A 65 -0.29 -7.15 -6.66
C ARG A 65 -0.67 -6.25 -5.50
N VAL A 66 -0.10 -5.03 -5.44
CA VAL A 66 -0.48 -4.02 -4.44
C VAL A 66 -1.97 -3.70 -4.54
N ARG A 67 -2.48 -3.44 -5.74
CA ARG A 67 -3.91 -3.16 -5.97
C ARG A 67 -4.79 -4.33 -5.53
N HIS A 68 -4.37 -5.55 -5.83
CA HIS A 68 -5.10 -6.76 -5.46
C HIS A 68 -5.24 -6.88 -3.95
N HIS A 69 -4.15 -6.74 -3.21
CA HIS A 69 -4.17 -6.79 -1.75
C HIS A 69 -4.95 -5.63 -1.14
N ALA A 70 -4.80 -4.43 -1.69
CA ALA A 70 -5.49 -3.24 -1.21
C ALA A 70 -7.02 -3.33 -1.38
N ALA A 71 -7.49 -4.05 -2.40
CA ALA A 71 -8.92 -4.19 -2.68
C ALA A 71 -9.69 -4.88 -1.55
N SER A 72 -9.02 -5.66 -0.71
CA SER A 72 -9.63 -6.33 0.45
C SER A 72 -9.55 -5.50 1.73
N LEU A 73 -8.98 -4.31 1.67
CA LEU A 73 -8.81 -3.43 2.82
C LEU A 73 -9.92 -2.38 2.89
N LEU A 74 -9.81 -1.52 3.91
CA LEU A 74 -10.81 -0.46 4.15
C LEU A 74 -10.83 0.57 3.02
N PRO A 75 -11.99 1.18 2.74
CA PRO A 75 -12.11 2.18 1.68
C PRO A 75 -11.12 3.34 1.78
N TRP A 76 -10.80 3.80 2.98
CA TRP A 76 -9.82 4.88 3.15
C TRP A 76 -8.43 4.49 2.63
N PHE A 77 -8.08 3.20 2.71
CA PHE A 77 -6.80 2.72 2.20
C PHE A 77 -6.75 2.81 0.68
N LEU A 78 -7.82 2.41 -0.01
CA LEU A 78 -7.90 2.54 -1.47
C LEU A 78 -7.80 3.99 -1.92
N ALA A 79 -8.49 4.89 -1.23
CA ALA A 79 -8.42 6.32 -1.54
C ALA A 79 -7.01 6.87 -1.37
N GLY A 80 -6.35 6.53 -0.26
CA GLY A 80 -4.97 6.95 -0.02
C GLY A 80 -3.98 6.35 -1.00
N LEU A 81 -4.20 5.10 -1.42
CA LEU A 81 -3.33 4.42 -2.38
C LEU A 81 -3.34 5.14 -3.74
N ASN A 82 -4.50 5.59 -4.21
CA ASN A 82 -4.59 6.33 -5.47
C ASN A 82 -3.73 7.61 -5.43
N ASP A 83 -3.69 8.31 -4.30
CA ASP A 83 -2.84 9.49 -4.14
C ASP A 83 -1.37 9.15 -3.95
N ALA A 84 -1.07 8.01 -3.37
CA ALA A 84 0.31 7.59 -3.09
C ALA A 84 1.05 7.12 -4.35
N MET A 85 0.32 6.64 -5.35
CA MET A 85 0.90 6.16 -6.61
C MET A 85 1.35 7.31 -7.49
N ARG A 86 2.58 7.24 -7.97
CA ARG A 86 3.21 8.31 -8.77
C ARG A 86 3.97 7.79 -9.99
#